data_14cd4a055a973d6f8c0afa30616eb8cb
#
_entry.id   14cd4a055a973d6f8c0afa30616eb8cb
#
_cell.length_a   1.000
_cell.length_b   1.000
_cell.length_c   1.000
_cell.angle_alpha   90.00
_cell.angle_beta   90.00
_cell.angle_gamma   90.00
#
_symmetry.space_group_name_H-M   'P 1'
#
loop_
_entity.id
_entity.type
_entity.pdbx_description
1 polymer ?
#
loop_
_entity_poly.entity_id
_entity_poly.type
_entity_poly.pdbx_seq_one_letter_code
_entity_poly.pdbx_strand_id
1 'polypeptide(L)'
;MFNVILYQPEIPPNTGNIIRLCANTGCQLHLVKPLGFTLEDKQLVRAGLDYHEFATLQVHESLQNCLATFDPARVFALTTKGSQAFHQMSYRVGDAFLFGPESRGLPAEVLAQFDANHRVRLPMLPDNRSLNLSNTVAVAVFEAWRQCGFDGAQINP
;
A
#
# COMPACT_ATOMS: atom_id res chain seq x y z
N MET A 1 -2.11 -11.21 -7.81
CA MET A 1 -1.03 -10.26 -7.41
C MET A 1 -1.21 -9.89 -5.94
N PHE A 2 -0.74 -8.74 -5.47
CA PHE A 2 -0.81 -8.29 -4.07
C PHE A 2 -1.97 -7.33 -3.84
N ASN A 3 -2.24 -7.03 -2.57
CA ASN A 3 -3.24 -6.07 -2.15
C ASN A 3 -2.54 -4.88 -1.47
N VAL A 4 -2.86 -3.67 -1.89
CA VAL A 4 -2.37 -2.43 -1.31
C VAL A 4 -3.51 -1.79 -0.55
N ILE A 5 -3.33 -1.54 0.75
CA ILE A 5 -4.35 -0.92 1.61
C ILE A 5 -3.81 0.44 2.08
N LEU A 6 -4.50 1.51 1.73
CA LEU A 6 -4.20 2.87 2.19
C LEU A 6 -5.18 3.25 3.30
N TYR A 7 -4.66 3.39 4.52
CA TYR A 7 -5.43 3.82 5.67
C TYR A 7 -5.53 5.35 5.70
N GLN A 8 -6.71 5.86 5.45
CA GLN A 8 -7.04 7.29 5.51
C GLN A 8 -6.04 8.17 4.73
N PRO A 9 -5.81 7.90 3.45
CA PRO A 9 -4.87 8.68 2.65
C PRO A 9 -5.31 10.14 2.53
N GLU A 10 -4.35 11.06 2.51
CA GLU A 10 -4.59 12.50 2.64
C GLU A 10 -4.28 13.28 1.37
N ILE A 11 -3.28 12.87 0.60
CA ILE A 11 -2.70 13.63 -0.51
C ILE A 11 -3.12 13.03 -1.86
N PRO A 12 -4.02 13.70 -2.62
CA PRO A 12 -4.57 13.16 -3.86
C PRO A 12 -3.53 12.69 -4.89
N PRO A 13 -2.44 13.44 -5.18
CA PRO A 13 -1.43 12.99 -6.13
C PRO A 13 -0.76 11.66 -5.75
N ASN A 14 -0.55 11.40 -4.46
CA ASN A 14 0.01 10.12 -4.00
C ASN A 14 -0.94 8.96 -4.33
N THR A 15 -2.20 9.11 -4.00
CA THR A 15 -3.22 8.09 -4.31
C THR A 15 -3.34 7.89 -5.83
N GLY A 16 -3.30 8.96 -6.63
CA GLY A 16 -3.30 8.87 -8.08
C GLY A 16 -2.13 8.04 -8.63
N ASN A 17 -0.92 8.29 -8.15
CA ASN A 17 0.26 7.52 -8.53
C ASN A 17 0.13 6.05 -8.12
N ILE A 18 -0.45 5.78 -6.94
CA ILE A 18 -0.64 4.41 -6.44
C ILE A 18 -1.72 3.68 -7.26
N ILE A 19 -2.79 4.34 -7.67
CA ILE A 19 -3.79 3.76 -8.58
C ILE A 19 -3.11 3.28 -9.86
N ARG A 20 -2.30 4.14 -10.49
CA ARG A 20 -1.53 3.78 -11.69
C ARG A 20 -0.55 2.64 -11.45
N LEU A 21 0.17 2.68 -10.33
CA LEU A 21 1.07 1.59 -9.94
C LEU A 21 0.33 0.26 -9.84
N CYS A 22 -0.81 0.24 -9.17
CA CYS A 22 -1.61 -0.97 -9.00
C CYS A 22 -2.14 -1.50 -10.33
N ALA A 23 -2.58 -0.61 -11.23
CA ALA A 23 -2.99 -1.00 -12.58
C ALA A 23 -1.84 -1.65 -13.37
N ASN A 24 -0.63 -1.08 -13.28
CA ASN A 24 0.55 -1.58 -13.98
C ASN A 24 1.12 -2.89 -13.41
N THR A 25 0.90 -3.15 -12.13
CA THR A 25 1.42 -4.34 -11.44
C THR A 25 0.37 -5.41 -11.19
N GLY A 26 -0.89 -5.15 -11.55
CA GLY A 26 -2.01 -6.04 -11.28
C GLY A 26 -2.41 -6.12 -9.80
N CYS A 27 -1.94 -5.20 -8.96
CA CYS A 27 -2.33 -5.14 -7.56
C CYS A 27 -3.77 -4.62 -7.39
N GLN A 28 -4.46 -5.13 -6.39
CA GLN A 28 -5.74 -4.62 -5.95
C GLN A 28 -5.52 -3.47 -4.97
N LEU A 29 -6.19 -2.32 -5.18
CA LEU A 29 -6.07 -1.18 -4.28
C LEU A 29 -7.31 -1.06 -3.39
N HIS A 30 -7.08 -0.87 -2.10
CA HIS A 30 -8.10 -0.67 -1.08
C HIS A 30 -7.87 0.67 -0.39
N LEU A 31 -8.88 1.55 -0.40
CA LEU A 31 -8.88 2.81 0.34
C LEU A 31 -9.78 2.68 1.56
N VAL A 32 -9.29 3.06 2.73
CA VAL A 32 -10.04 3.06 3.99
C VAL A 32 -10.39 4.49 4.37
N LYS A 33 -11.68 4.77 4.49
CA LYS A 33 -12.19 6.09 4.89
C LYS A 33 -11.85 6.43 6.36
N PRO A 34 -11.82 7.74 6.72
CA PRO A 34 -12.10 8.88 5.85
C PRO A 34 -10.92 9.20 4.92
N LEU A 35 -11.24 9.65 3.70
CA LEU A 35 -10.25 10.12 2.74
C LEU A 35 -10.07 11.63 2.88
N GLY A 36 -8.85 12.13 2.76
CA GLY A 36 -8.55 13.56 2.77
C GLY A 36 -8.96 14.30 1.48
N PHE A 37 -9.63 13.62 0.56
CA PHE A 37 -10.04 14.11 -0.75
C PHE A 37 -11.28 13.34 -1.24
N THR A 38 -11.89 13.80 -2.33
CA THR A 38 -12.91 13.03 -3.05
C THR A 38 -12.30 12.32 -4.26
N LEU A 39 -12.92 11.24 -4.73
CA LEU A 39 -12.44 10.51 -5.91
C LEU A 39 -12.59 11.33 -7.21
N GLU A 40 -13.39 12.39 -7.20
CA GLU A 40 -13.54 13.37 -8.28
C GLU A 40 -12.53 14.51 -8.20
N ASP A 41 -11.63 14.50 -7.22
CA ASP A 41 -10.62 15.54 -7.06
C ASP A 41 -9.78 15.71 -8.32
N LYS A 42 -9.64 16.97 -8.76
CA LYS A 42 -8.92 17.31 -9.99
C LYS A 42 -7.45 16.89 -9.96
N GLN A 43 -6.82 16.90 -8.79
CA GLN A 43 -5.42 16.48 -8.65
C GLN A 43 -5.28 14.95 -8.78
N LEU A 44 -6.28 14.21 -8.33
CA LEU A 44 -6.36 12.77 -8.54
C LEU A 44 -6.51 12.46 -10.04
N VAL A 45 -7.45 13.12 -10.71
CA VAL A 45 -7.73 12.96 -12.14
C VAL A 45 -6.56 13.44 -13.01
N ARG A 46 -5.87 14.54 -12.62
CA ARG A 46 -4.68 15.07 -13.32
C ARG A 46 -3.48 14.13 -13.31
N ALA A 47 -3.45 13.13 -12.47
CA ALA A 47 -2.45 12.06 -12.55
C ALA A 47 -2.55 11.25 -13.86
N GLY A 48 -3.47 11.61 -14.76
CA GLY A 48 -3.66 11.00 -16.09
C GLY A 48 -4.31 9.62 -15.99
N LEU A 49 -5.21 9.45 -15.04
CA LEU A 49 -5.86 8.17 -14.77
C LEU A 49 -7.00 7.93 -15.76
N ASP A 50 -6.93 6.81 -16.44
CA ASP A 50 -8.00 6.30 -17.28
C ASP A 50 -9.04 5.53 -16.46
N TYR A 51 -10.25 5.40 -17.01
CA TYR A 51 -11.35 4.66 -16.37
C TYR A 51 -10.95 3.24 -15.93
N HIS A 52 -10.13 2.57 -16.72
CA HIS A 52 -9.65 1.22 -16.42
C HIS A 52 -8.77 1.14 -15.17
N GLU A 53 -8.05 2.19 -14.84
CA GLU A 53 -7.17 2.23 -13.66
C GLU A 53 -7.98 2.28 -12.35
N PHE A 54 -9.20 2.85 -12.39
CA PHE A 54 -10.11 2.84 -11.25
C PHE A 54 -10.84 1.51 -11.04
N ALA A 55 -10.83 0.60 -12.03
CA ALA A 55 -11.58 -0.66 -11.97
C ALA A 55 -11.09 -1.61 -10.86
N THR A 56 -9.84 -1.45 -10.43
CA THR A 56 -9.24 -2.27 -9.35
C THR A 56 -9.34 -1.61 -7.97
N LEU A 57 -10.03 -0.47 -7.86
CA LEU A 57 -10.16 0.30 -6.64
C LEU A 57 -11.37 -0.15 -5.83
N GLN A 58 -11.15 -0.44 -4.55
CA GLN A 58 -12.20 -0.70 -3.57
C GLN A 58 -12.13 0.32 -2.43
N VAL A 59 -13.28 0.84 -2.01
CA VAL A 59 -13.38 1.78 -0.89
C VAL A 59 -14.11 1.12 0.26
N HIS A 60 -13.52 1.20 1.46
CA HIS A 60 -14.05 0.61 2.68
C HIS A 60 -14.41 1.69 3.70
N GLU A 61 -15.55 1.52 4.37
CA GLU A 61 -16.03 2.44 5.40
C GLU A 61 -15.15 2.45 6.65
N SER A 62 -14.46 1.32 6.94
CA SER A 62 -13.56 1.19 8.08
C SER A 62 -12.41 0.22 7.78
N LEU A 63 -11.33 0.34 8.55
CA LEU A 63 -10.22 -0.61 8.48
C LEU A 63 -10.68 -2.03 8.85
N GLN A 64 -11.56 -2.15 9.82
CA GLN A 64 -12.10 -3.45 10.23
C GLN A 64 -12.83 -4.16 9.07
N ASN A 65 -13.66 -3.41 8.33
CA ASN A 65 -14.35 -3.97 7.16
C ASN A 65 -13.36 -4.42 6.08
N CYS A 66 -12.30 -3.64 5.86
CA CYS A 66 -11.26 -4.00 4.91
C CYS A 66 -10.49 -5.26 5.36
N LEU A 67 -9.99 -5.27 6.59
CA LEU A 67 -9.18 -6.38 7.11
C LEU A 67 -9.96 -7.69 7.22
N ALA A 68 -11.28 -7.64 7.41
CA ALA A 68 -12.13 -8.83 7.46
C ALA A 68 -12.12 -9.65 6.17
N THR A 69 -11.66 -9.06 5.06
CA THR A 69 -11.57 -9.75 3.75
C THR A 69 -10.25 -10.50 3.54
N PHE A 70 -9.32 -10.42 4.50
CA PHE A 70 -7.99 -11.00 4.40
C PHE A 70 -7.72 -12.03 5.51
N ASP A 71 -6.80 -12.95 5.23
CA ASP A 71 -6.17 -13.78 6.26
C ASP A 71 -5.25 -12.86 7.12
N PRO A 72 -5.51 -12.72 8.43
CA PRO A 72 -4.69 -11.87 9.29
C PRO A 72 -3.19 -12.21 9.27
N ALA A 73 -2.85 -13.49 9.07
CA ALA A 73 -1.46 -13.94 8.97
C ALA A 73 -0.76 -13.48 7.68
N ARG A 74 -1.51 -12.89 6.74
CA ARG A 74 -0.98 -12.43 5.44
C ARG A 74 -1.18 -10.93 5.21
N VAL A 75 -1.40 -10.16 6.29
CA VAL A 75 -1.45 -8.70 6.26
C VAL A 75 -0.22 -8.15 6.98
N PHE A 76 0.50 -7.26 6.32
CA PHE A 76 1.73 -6.65 6.84
C PHE A 76 1.54 -5.14 6.94
N ALA A 77 1.78 -4.58 8.12
CA ALA A 77 1.67 -3.15 8.38
C ALA A 77 3.03 -2.48 8.16
N LEU A 78 3.12 -1.56 7.19
CA LEU A 78 4.33 -0.79 6.95
C LEU A 78 4.38 0.43 7.86
N THR A 79 5.49 0.53 8.60
CA THR A 79 5.69 1.60 9.57
C THR A 79 7.19 1.84 9.77
N THR A 80 7.56 3.10 10.01
CA THR A 80 8.95 3.44 10.38
C THR A 80 9.32 2.91 11.77
N LYS A 81 8.32 2.46 12.55
CA LYS A 81 8.48 1.84 13.87
C LYS A 81 8.47 0.31 13.80
N GLY A 82 8.51 -0.27 12.61
CA GLY A 82 8.52 -1.72 12.42
C GLY A 82 9.79 -2.37 12.95
N SER A 83 9.65 -3.57 13.52
CA SER A 83 10.75 -4.37 14.07
C SER A 83 11.39 -5.28 13.02
N GLN A 84 10.70 -5.57 11.94
CA GLN A 84 11.16 -6.47 10.88
C GLN A 84 11.52 -5.68 9.62
N ALA A 85 12.63 -6.04 8.99
CA ALA A 85 13.00 -5.48 7.70
C ALA A 85 12.10 -6.06 6.60
N PHE A 86 11.47 -5.20 5.79
CA PHE A 86 10.53 -5.62 4.76
C PHE A 86 11.11 -6.70 3.83
N HIS A 87 12.33 -6.50 3.37
CA HIS A 87 13.00 -7.40 2.41
C HIS A 87 13.41 -8.77 2.99
N GLN A 88 13.36 -8.94 4.32
CA GLN A 88 13.67 -10.21 4.99
C GLN A 88 12.45 -11.09 5.20
N MET A 89 11.26 -10.56 4.95
CA MET A 89 10.03 -11.33 5.01
C MET A 89 9.83 -12.14 3.73
N SER A 90 9.09 -13.24 3.83
CA SER A 90 8.73 -14.06 2.67
C SER A 90 7.31 -13.76 2.23
N TYR A 91 7.18 -13.15 1.05
CA TYR A 91 5.89 -12.76 0.48
C TYR A 91 5.40 -13.75 -0.55
N ARG A 92 4.07 -13.80 -0.70
CA ARG A 92 3.39 -14.62 -1.72
C ARG A 92 2.21 -13.86 -2.32
N VAL A 93 1.79 -14.29 -3.48
CA VAL A 93 0.60 -13.76 -4.15
C VAL A 93 -0.61 -13.80 -3.20
N GLY A 94 -1.36 -12.71 -3.14
CA GLY A 94 -2.49 -12.53 -2.24
C GLY A 94 -2.17 -11.78 -0.95
N ASP A 95 -0.90 -11.60 -0.60
CA ASP A 95 -0.51 -10.80 0.56
C ASP A 95 -1.00 -9.37 0.47
N ALA A 96 -1.31 -8.78 1.63
CA ALA A 96 -1.78 -7.42 1.75
C ALA A 96 -0.78 -6.55 2.52
N PHE A 97 -0.55 -5.35 2.02
CA PHE A 97 0.34 -4.35 2.61
C PHE A 97 -0.47 -3.13 3.04
N LEU A 98 -0.46 -2.84 4.34
CA LEU A 98 -1.18 -1.72 4.94
C LEU A 98 -0.23 -0.53 5.14
N PHE A 99 -0.61 0.62 4.59
CA PHE A 99 0.13 1.88 4.67
C PHE A 99 -0.71 2.94 5.40
N GLY A 100 -0.05 3.74 6.23
CA GLY A 100 -0.69 4.83 6.94
C GLY A 100 -0.80 6.13 6.14
N PRO A 101 -1.57 7.10 6.66
CA PRO A 101 -1.67 8.43 6.06
C PRO A 101 -0.30 9.13 6.04
N GLU A 102 -0.11 10.03 5.08
CA GLU A 102 1.17 10.65 4.74
C GLU A 102 1.76 11.46 5.91
N SER A 103 0.91 12.18 6.66
CA SER A 103 1.40 13.10 7.70
C SER A 103 1.80 12.43 9.00
N ARG A 104 1.21 11.27 9.34
CA ARG A 104 1.33 10.68 10.69
C ARG A 104 1.65 9.19 10.71
N GLY A 105 1.58 8.50 9.58
CA GLY A 105 1.72 7.04 9.51
C GLY A 105 0.58 6.30 10.21
N LEU A 106 0.72 5.01 10.40
CA LEU A 106 -0.29 4.19 11.09
C LEU A 106 -0.36 4.57 12.58
N PRO A 107 -1.58 4.84 13.11
CA PRO A 107 -1.76 5.13 14.53
C PRO A 107 -1.33 3.96 15.42
N ALA A 108 -0.97 4.25 16.67
CA ALA A 108 -0.55 3.24 17.63
C ALA A 108 -1.61 2.14 17.87
N GLU A 109 -2.89 2.53 17.91
CA GLU A 109 -4.01 1.60 18.08
C GLU A 109 -4.22 0.67 16.87
N VAL A 110 -3.85 1.11 15.67
CA VAL A 110 -3.85 0.25 14.48
C VAL A 110 -2.67 -0.71 14.52
N LEU A 111 -1.47 -0.21 14.82
CA LEU A 111 -0.27 -1.02 14.94
C LEU A 111 -0.39 -2.10 16.03
N ALA A 112 -1.10 -1.81 17.11
CA ALA A 112 -1.34 -2.75 18.20
C ALA A 112 -2.14 -4.00 17.76
N GLN A 113 -2.84 -3.94 16.65
CA GLN A 113 -3.57 -5.08 16.07
C GLN A 113 -2.65 -6.08 15.35
N PHE A 114 -1.40 -5.70 15.11
CA PHE A 114 -0.41 -6.52 14.42
C PHE A 114 0.67 -6.95 15.41
N ASP A 115 1.08 -8.22 15.35
CA ASP A 115 2.24 -8.66 16.10
C ASP A 115 3.56 -8.11 15.51
N ALA A 116 4.66 -8.30 16.23
CA ALA A 116 5.95 -7.77 15.82
C ALA A 116 6.42 -8.27 14.45
N ASN A 117 6.06 -9.49 14.07
CA ASN A 117 6.46 -10.09 12.79
C ASN A 117 5.70 -9.53 11.60
N HIS A 118 4.56 -8.88 11.84
CA HIS A 118 3.74 -8.25 10.81
C HIS A 118 3.87 -6.72 10.77
N ARG A 119 4.75 -6.14 11.61
CA ARG A 119 5.13 -4.71 11.55
C ARG A 119 6.47 -4.59 10.85
N VAL A 120 6.44 -4.18 9.60
CA VAL A 120 7.60 -4.18 8.72
C VAL A 120 8.01 -2.76 8.34
N ARG A 121 9.29 -2.57 8.04
CA ARG A 121 9.82 -1.27 7.61
C ARG A 121 10.74 -1.43 6.42
N LEU A 122 10.72 -0.43 5.55
CA LEU A 122 11.73 -0.28 4.51
C LEU A 122 13.04 0.24 5.12
N PRO A 123 14.21 -0.22 4.64
CA PRO A 123 15.48 0.31 5.11
C PRO A 123 15.64 1.78 4.71
N MET A 124 16.13 2.58 5.64
CA MET A 124 16.50 3.99 5.43
C MET A 124 17.76 4.31 6.20
N LEU A 125 18.52 5.28 5.73
CA LEU A 125 19.62 5.83 6.51
C LEU A 125 19.08 6.54 7.76
N PRO A 126 19.84 6.55 8.86
CA PRO A 126 19.40 7.20 10.09
C PRO A 126 19.19 8.71 9.90
N ASP A 127 18.37 9.28 10.77
CA ASP A 127 18.09 10.72 10.85
C ASP A 127 17.38 11.33 9.62
N ASN A 128 16.82 10.50 8.75
CA ASN A 128 16.04 10.95 7.60
C ASN A 128 14.54 10.90 7.86
N ARG A 129 13.81 11.74 7.12
CA ARG A 129 12.34 11.70 7.09
C ARG A 129 11.85 10.41 6.41
N SER A 130 10.61 10.03 6.67
CA SER A 130 9.94 8.95 5.96
C SER A 130 9.89 9.22 4.45
N LEU A 131 9.92 8.16 3.65
CA LEU A 131 9.74 8.24 2.20
C LEU A 131 8.33 8.74 1.85
N ASN A 132 8.20 9.37 0.69
CA ASN A 132 6.89 9.66 0.11
C ASN A 132 6.05 8.39 0.01
N LEU A 133 4.75 8.48 0.29
CA LEU A 133 3.87 7.32 0.34
C LEU A 133 3.85 6.53 -0.97
N SER A 134 3.71 7.19 -2.11
CA SER A 134 3.67 6.49 -3.40
C SER A 134 4.98 5.77 -3.71
N ASN A 135 6.12 6.35 -3.35
CA ASN A 135 7.42 5.70 -3.47
C ASN A 135 7.52 4.49 -2.54
N THR A 136 7.06 4.62 -1.29
CA THR A 136 7.04 3.51 -0.34
C THR A 136 6.23 2.32 -0.87
N VAL A 137 5.04 2.59 -1.40
CA VAL A 137 4.18 1.55 -1.99
C VAL A 137 4.86 0.89 -3.18
N ALA A 138 5.47 1.68 -4.07
CA ALA A 138 6.17 1.14 -5.25
C ALA A 138 7.33 0.22 -4.85
N VAL A 139 8.16 0.64 -3.91
CA VAL A 139 9.30 -0.17 -3.43
C VAL A 139 8.79 -1.47 -2.80
N ALA A 140 7.77 -1.41 -1.96
CA ALA A 140 7.20 -2.59 -1.30
C ALA A 140 6.60 -3.58 -2.32
N VAL A 141 5.79 -3.10 -3.26
CA VAL A 141 5.17 -3.93 -4.30
C VAL A 141 6.23 -4.60 -5.17
N PHE A 142 7.22 -3.85 -5.64
CA PHE A 142 8.26 -4.40 -6.51
C PHE A 142 9.16 -5.40 -5.80
N GLU A 143 9.50 -5.18 -4.51
CA GLU A 143 10.27 -6.17 -3.76
C GLU A 143 9.46 -7.47 -3.56
N ALA A 144 8.20 -7.36 -3.17
CA ALA A 144 7.35 -8.54 -3.03
C ALA A 144 7.18 -9.30 -4.36
N TRP A 145 7.01 -8.57 -5.46
CA TRP A 145 6.89 -9.14 -6.81
C TRP A 145 8.20 -9.80 -7.27
N ARG A 146 9.34 -9.18 -6.95
CA ARG A 146 10.67 -9.78 -7.19
C ARG A 146 10.80 -11.14 -6.50
N GLN A 147 10.34 -11.26 -5.25
CA GLN A 147 10.36 -12.54 -4.52
C GLN A 147 9.48 -13.61 -5.18
N CYS A 148 8.43 -13.18 -5.89
CA CYS A 148 7.57 -14.07 -6.70
C CYS A 148 8.08 -14.25 -8.16
N GLY A 149 9.34 -13.87 -8.44
CA GLY A 149 9.95 -14.05 -9.75
C GLY A 149 9.39 -13.15 -10.85
N PHE A 150 8.72 -12.04 -10.52
CA PHE A 150 8.02 -11.15 -11.44
C PHE A 150 7.00 -11.89 -12.32
N ASP A 151 6.34 -12.89 -11.75
CA ASP A 151 5.34 -13.69 -12.47
C ASP A 151 4.28 -12.79 -13.14
N GLY A 152 3.97 -13.06 -14.40
CA GLY A 152 3.06 -12.26 -15.21
C GLY A 152 3.65 -10.97 -15.79
N ALA A 153 4.90 -10.62 -15.46
CA ALA A 153 5.54 -9.44 -16.03
C ALA A 153 5.88 -9.63 -17.51
N GLN A 154 5.64 -8.60 -18.31
CA GLN A 154 6.08 -8.55 -19.69
C GLN A 154 7.45 -7.89 -19.76
N ILE A 155 8.52 -8.69 -19.90
CA ILE A 155 9.91 -8.21 -19.88
C ILE A 155 10.48 -8.06 -21.30
N ASN A 156 9.89 -8.73 -22.26
CA ASN A 156 10.29 -8.62 -23.66
C ASN A 156 9.39 -7.63 -24.41
N PRO A 157 9.97 -6.72 -25.22
CA PRO A 157 9.21 -5.80 -26.03
C PRO A 157 8.41 -6.52 -27.11
#